data_29859f82d62d700d60c6674e36e0e2cf
#
_entry.id   29859f82d62d700d60c6674e36e0e2cf
#
_cell.length_a   1.000
_cell.length_b   1.000
_cell.length_c   1.000
_cell.angle_alpha   90.00
_cell.angle_beta   90.00
_cell.angle_gamma   90.00
#
_symmetry.space_group_name_H-M   'P 1'
#
loop_
_entity.id
_entity.type
_entity.pdbx_description
1 polymer ?
#
loop_
_entity_poly.entity_id
_entity_poly.type
_entity_poly.pdbx_seq_one_letter_code
_entity_poly.pdbx_strand_id
1 'polypeptide(L)'
;MKRLAVLISGTGTNLQAIIDATEAGVLPDTEVSVVVSNRGDAYGLQRAERHGIPTIYHPLEPYREAGLSRREYDADLVERLEPYDPDLVVMAGWMHVFSMAFLRHYPVLNLHPALPGMFPGMHAIEEAYEAFQRGEIEHTGVMVHRVPDEAVDAGPVVIKRKVPIYPSDTLDDLEERIHGVEHEIYVQAIAQELGIELRKGD
;
A
#
# COMPACT_ATOMS: atom_id res chain seq x y z
N MET A 1 -14.45 10.84 -12.58
CA MET A 1 -14.25 9.97 -11.42
C MET A 1 -12.86 9.38 -11.51
N LYS A 2 -12.07 9.44 -10.46
CA LYS A 2 -10.71 8.88 -10.38
C LYS A 2 -10.76 7.40 -10.02
N ARG A 3 -9.94 6.57 -10.63
CA ARG A 3 -9.93 5.12 -10.45
C ARG A 3 -8.65 4.66 -9.79
N LEU A 4 -8.79 3.88 -8.74
CA LEU A 4 -7.67 3.27 -8.02
C LEU A 4 -7.61 1.77 -8.32
N ALA A 5 -6.41 1.27 -8.65
CA ALA A 5 -6.11 -0.14 -8.53
C ALA A 5 -5.37 -0.35 -7.20
N VAL A 6 -5.91 -1.15 -6.29
CA VAL A 6 -5.31 -1.40 -4.98
C VAL A 6 -4.70 -2.80 -4.93
N LEU A 7 -3.41 -2.88 -4.63
CA LEU A 7 -2.64 -4.12 -4.61
C LEU A 7 -2.33 -4.56 -3.19
N ILE A 8 -2.62 -5.82 -2.88
CA ILE A 8 -2.51 -6.39 -1.54
C ILE A 8 -1.83 -7.75 -1.53
N SER A 9 -1.31 -8.19 -0.38
CA SER A 9 -0.82 -9.56 -0.18
C SER A 9 -1.37 -10.21 1.10
N GLY A 10 -2.22 -9.55 1.88
CA GLY A 10 -2.63 -10.01 3.20
C GLY A 10 -4.03 -9.59 3.64
N THR A 11 -4.13 -9.14 4.89
CA THR A 11 -5.40 -8.83 5.57
C THR A 11 -6.19 -7.68 4.94
N GLY A 12 -5.51 -6.72 4.29
CA GLY A 12 -6.14 -5.62 3.58
C GLY A 12 -6.78 -4.56 4.48
N THR A 13 -6.20 -4.26 5.64
CA THR A 13 -6.71 -3.19 6.53
C THR A 13 -6.58 -1.82 5.90
N ASN A 14 -5.47 -1.53 5.24
CA ASN A 14 -5.29 -0.31 4.46
C ASN A 14 -6.24 -0.23 3.25
N LEU A 15 -6.49 -1.37 2.57
CA LEU A 15 -7.53 -1.44 1.54
C LEU A 15 -8.90 -1.07 2.10
N GLN A 16 -9.28 -1.60 3.28
CA GLN A 16 -10.56 -1.26 3.90
C GLN A 16 -10.67 0.24 4.17
N ALA A 17 -9.62 0.86 4.73
CA ALA A 17 -9.63 2.30 4.99
C ALA A 17 -9.82 3.13 3.70
N ILE A 18 -9.25 2.68 2.57
CA ILE A 18 -9.43 3.33 1.28
C ILE A 18 -10.87 3.14 0.78
N ILE A 19 -11.43 1.94 0.87
CA ILE A 19 -12.83 1.66 0.49
C ILE A 19 -13.77 2.53 1.31
N ASP A 20 -13.63 2.53 2.64
CA ASP A 20 -14.46 3.33 3.55
C ASP A 20 -14.40 4.83 3.20
N ALA A 21 -13.21 5.35 2.87
CA ALA A 21 -13.02 6.74 2.50
C ALA A 21 -13.69 7.09 1.14
N THR A 22 -13.70 6.18 0.19
CA THR A 22 -14.39 6.38 -1.10
C THR A 22 -15.90 6.30 -0.94
N GLU A 23 -16.42 5.33 -0.21
CA GLU A 23 -17.86 5.13 0.03
C GLU A 23 -18.46 6.25 0.90
N ALA A 24 -17.74 6.72 1.91
CA ALA A 24 -18.14 7.85 2.74
C ALA A 24 -17.99 9.22 2.04
N GLY A 25 -17.46 9.27 0.81
CA GLY A 25 -17.23 10.50 0.07
C GLY A 25 -16.12 11.39 0.66
N VAL A 26 -15.29 10.86 1.56
CA VAL A 26 -14.08 11.54 2.08
C VAL A 26 -13.08 11.76 0.95
N LEU A 27 -12.94 10.76 0.06
CA LEU A 27 -12.27 10.85 -1.24
C LEU A 27 -13.34 11.07 -2.33
N PRO A 28 -13.74 12.32 -2.62
CA PRO A 28 -14.80 12.58 -3.57
C PRO A 28 -14.38 12.20 -4.99
N ASP A 29 -15.37 11.81 -5.79
CA ASP A 29 -15.17 11.46 -7.21
C ASP A 29 -14.05 10.41 -7.43
N THR A 30 -13.90 9.48 -6.49
CA THR A 30 -12.88 8.42 -6.49
C THR A 30 -13.53 7.09 -6.23
N GLU A 31 -13.08 6.04 -6.92
CA GLU A 31 -13.51 4.65 -6.71
C GLU A 31 -12.32 3.70 -6.69
N VAL A 32 -12.44 2.59 -5.97
CA VAL A 32 -11.56 1.43 -6.14
C VAL A 32 -12.10 0.61 -7.29
N SER A 33 -11.47 0.69 -8.47
CA SER A 33 -11.94 0.01 -9.69
C SER A 33 -11.58 -1.47 -9.71
N VAL A 34 -10.50 -1.86 -9.04
CA VAL A 34 -10.03 -3.25 -8.95
C VAL A 34 -9.11 -3.44 -7.75
N VAL A 35 -9.18 -4.63 -7.16
CA VAL A 35 -8.21 -5.09 -6.14
C VAL A 35 -7.42 -6.26 -6.70
N VAL A 36 -6.09 -6.19 -6.61
CA VAL A 36 -5.19 -7.26 -7.05
C VAL A 36 -4.53 -7.92 -5.85
N SER A 37 -4.45 -9.24 -5.83
CA SER A 37 -3.63 -9.96 -4.87
C SER A 37 -2.75 -11.00 -5.55
N ASN A 38 -1.49 -11.11 -5.09
CA ASN A 38 -0.58 -12.19 -5.47
C ASN A 38 -0.79 -13.47 -4.63
N ARG A 39 -1.68 -13.42 -3.63
CA ARG A 39 -2.04 -14.53 -2.76
C ARG A 39 -3.55 -14.79 -2.82
N GLY A 40 -3.91 -16.03 -3.15
CA GLY A 40 -5.32 -16.42 -3.26
C GLY A 40 -6.06 -16.50 -1.92
N ASP A 41 -5.31 -16.65 -0.81
CA ASP A 41 -5.81 -16.70 0.56
C ASP A 41 -5.87 -15.33 1.26
N ALA A 42 -5.51 -14.25 0.56
CA ALA A 42 -5.52 -12.91 1.11
C ALA A 42 -6.93 -12.47 1.51
N TYR A 43 -7.14 -12.17 2.80
CA TYR A 43 -8.46 -11.75 3.30
C TYR A 43 -8.95 -10.44 2.67
N GLY A 44 -8.02 -9.60 2.21
CA GLY A 44 -8.38 -8.38 1.48
C GLY A 44 -9.18 -8.63 0.19
N LEU A 45 -9.06 -9.80 -0.46
CA LEU A 45 -9.92 -10.17 -1.59
C LEU A 45 -11.38 -10.30 -1.14
N GLN A 46 -11.63 -10.94 0.02
CA GLN A 46 -12.97 -11.05 0.58
C GLN A 46 -13.56 -9.68 0.97
N ARG A 47 -12.72 -8.72 1.41
CA ARG A 47 -13.16 -7.34 1.65
C ARG A 47 -13.65 -6.72 0.34
N ALA A 48 -12.86 -6.78 -0.72
CA ALA A 48 -13.24 -6.26 -2.03
C ALA A 48 -14.56 -6.86 -2.55
N GLU A 49 -14.70 -8.18 -2.47
CA GLU A 49 -15.91 -8.90 -2.89
C GLU A 49 -17.18 -8.44 -2.14
N ARG A 50 -17.07 -8.19 -0.81
CA ARG A 50 -18.19 -7.69 0.00
C ARG A 50 -18.67 -6.31 -0.40
N HIS A 51 -17.78 -5.50 -0.99
CA HIS A 51 -18.07 -4.16 -1.51
C HIS A 51 -18.35 -4.16 -3.02
N GLY A 52 -18.46 -5.35 -3.66
CA GLY A 52 -18.74 -5.49 -5.09
C GLY A 52 -17.60 -5.02 -5.99
N ILE A 53 -16.38 -4.91 -5.45
CA ILE A 53 -15.19 -4.48 -6.20
C ILE A 53 -14.60 -5.67 -6.93
N PRO A 54 -14.33 -5.56 -8.26
CA PRO A 54 -13.63 -6.60 -9.03
C PRO A 54 -12.30 -6.99 -8.41
N THR A 55 -11.96 -8.28 -8.48
CA THR A 55 -10.70 -8.82 -7.95
C THR A 55 -9.90 -9.53 -9.02
N ILE A 56 -8.57 -9.44 -8.93
CA ILE A 56 -7.61 -10.17 -9.76
C ILE A 56 -6.67 -10.96 -8.85
N TYR A 57 -6.64 -12.28 -9.02
CA TYR A 57 -5.59 -13.11 -8.46
C TYR A 57 -4.44 -13.23 -9.46
N HIS A 58 -3.25 -12.76 -9.06
CA HIS A 58 -2.05 -12.68 -9.89
C HIS A 58 -0.83 -13.28 -9.18
N PRO A 59 -0.76 -14.63 -9.08
CA PRO A 59 0.31 -15.33 -8.38
C PRO A 59 1.62 -15.29 -9.18
N LEU A 60 2.75 -15.18 -8.46
CA LEU A 60 4.08 -15.20 -9.08
C LEU A 60 4.55 -16.60 -9.43
N GLU A 61 4.10 -17.61 -8.68
CA GLU A 61 4.60 -19.00 -8.82
C GLU A 61 4.48 -19.60 -10.22
N PRO A 62 3.32 -19.47 -10.94
CA PRO A 62 3.21 -20.01 -12.30
C PRO A 62 4.23 -19.43 -13.29
N TYR A 63 4.63 -18.16 -13.09
CA TYR A 63 5.65 -17.52 -13.94
C TYR A 63 7.03 -18.09 -13.65
N ARG A 64 7.37 -18.34 -12.37
CA ARG A 64 8.61 -18.98 -11.98
C ARG A 64 8.72 -20.42 -12.50
N GLU A 65 7.65 -21.20 -12.39
CA GLU A 65 7.57 -22.56 -12.90
C GLU A 65 7.72 -22.62 -14.43
N ALA A 66 7.18 -21.60 -15.13
CA ALA A 66 7.34 -21.47 -16.58
C ALA A 66 8.69 -20.86 -17.00
N GLY A 67 9.59 -20.53 -16.05
CA GLY A 67 10.88 -19.91 -16.33
C GLY A 67 10.78 -18.44 -16.81
N LEU A 68 9.64 -17.80 -16.58
CA LEU A 68 9.41 -16.41 -16.96
C LEU A 68 10.03 -15.44 -15.96
N SER A 69 10.47 -14.30 -16.47
CA SER A 69 11.08 -13.25 -15.69
C SER A 69 10.05 -12.40 -14.91
N ARG A 70 10.54 -11.64 -13.94
CA ARG A 70 9.75 -10.63 -13.26
C ARG A 70 9.13 -9.60 -14.21
N ARG A 71 9.84 -9.25 -15.25
CA ARG A 71 9.34 -8.28 -16.26
C ARG A 71 8.13 -8.83 -17.01
N GLU A 72 8.10 -10.12 -17.30
CA GLU A 72 6.95 -10.78 -17.96
C GLU A 72 5.75 -10.86 -17.02
N TYR A 73 5.97 -11.19 -15.74
CA TYR A 73 4.95 -11.14 -14.70
C TYR A 73 4.33 -9.74 -14.57
N ASP A 74 5.17 -8.72 -14.51
CA ASP A 74 4.73 -7.32 -14.38
C ASP A 74 4.02 -6.83 -15.66
N ALA A 75 4.47 -7.24 -16.84
CA ALA A 75 3.82 -6.90 -18.10
C ALA A 75 2.41 -7.51 -18.22
N ASP A 76 2.25 -8.78 -17.83
CA ASP A 76 0.92 -9.42 -17.79
C ASP A 76 -0.02 -8.71 -16.80
N LEU A 77 0.51 -8.23 -15.66
CA LEU A 77 -0.30 -7.45 -14.73
C LEU A 77 -0.76 -6.12 -15.34
N VAL A 78 0.08 -5.46 -16.14
CA VAL A 78 -0.32 -4.25 -16.89
C VAL A 78 -1.50 -4.56 -17.80
N GLU A 79 -1.43 -5.62 -18.61
CA GLU A 79 -2.51 -6.03 -19.51
C GLU A 79 -3.82 -6.33 -18.75
N ARG A 80 -3.72 -6.97 -17.57
CA ARG A 80 -4.89 -7.25 -16.71
C ARG A 80 -5.52 -6.01 -16.10
N LEU A 81 -4.74 -4.94 -15.90
CA LEU A 81 -5.23 -3.67 -15.35
C LEU A 81 -5.83 -2.75 -16.41
N GLU A 82 -5.45 -2.88 -17.68
CA GLU A 82 -5.96 -2.03 -18.76
C GLU A 82 -7.49 -1.86 -18.80
N PRO A 83 -8.32 -2.92 -18.60
CA PRO A 83 -9.77 -2.78 -18.61
C PRO A 83 -10.34 -1.91 -17.49
N TYR A 84 -9.59 -1.71 -16.41
CA TYR A 84 -9.98 -0.93 -15.24
C TYR A 84 -9.51 0.53 -15.32
N ASP A 85 -8.59 0.84 -16.26
CA ASP A 85 -8.09 2.18 -16.56
C ASP A 85 -7.74 3.00 -15.28
N PRO A 86 -6.84 2.51 -14.42
CA PRO A 86 -6.55 3.17 -13.15
C PRO A 86 -5.73 4.45 -13.35
N ASP A 87 -6.16 5.55 -12.71
CA ASP A 87 -5.38 6.79 -12.61
C ASP A 87 -4.19 6.65 -11.66
N LEU A 88 -4.30 5.75 -10.68
CA LEU A 88 -3.28 5.53 -9.64
C LEU A 88 -3.30 4.07 -9.16
N VAL A 89 -2.11 3.50 -9.03
CA VAL A 89 -1.90 2.20 -8.40
C VAL A 89 -1.44 2.41 -6.96
N VAL A 90 -2.09 1.74 -6.02
CA VAL A 90 -1.85 1.87 -4.57
C VAL A 90 -1.40 0.53 -4.00
N MET A 91 -0.14 0.46 -3.53
CA MET A 91 0.44 -0.76 -2.92
C MET A 91 0.07 -0.80 -1.42
N ALA A 92 -1.09 -1.37 -1.10
CA ALA A 92 -1.60 -1.48 0.28
C ALA A 92 -1.19 -2.81 0.93
N GLY A 93 0.11 -2.99 1.15
CA GLY A 93 0.69 -4.24 1.64
C GLY A 93 1.01 -5.24 0.51
N TRP A 94 1.41 -4.76 -0.64
CA TRP A 94 1.92 -5.57 -1.74
C TRP A 94 3.38 -5.93 -1.50
N MET A 95 3.70 -7.23 -1.47
CA MET A 95 5.01 -7.75 -1.05
C MET A 95 5.99 -8.02 -2.21
N HIS A 96 5.79 -7.37 -3.34
CA HIS A 96 6.69 -7.48 -4.49
C HIS A 96 7.20 -6.12 -4.94
N VAL A 97 8.46 -6.06 -5.35
CA VAL A 97 9.04 -4.90 -6.03
C VAL A 97 8.64 -4.94 -7.50
N PHE A 98 8.16 -3.87 -8.05
CA PHE A 98 7.86 -3.75 -9.48
C PHE A 98 9.10 -3.45 -10.31
N SER A 99 9.17 -4.06 -11.49
CA SER A 99 10.13 -3.68 -12.52
C SER A 99 9.65 -2.47 -13.33
N MET A 100 10.56 -1.88 -14.10
CA MET A 100 10.22 -0.81 -15.03
C MET A 100 9.20 -1.21 -16.10
N ALA A 101 8.96 -2.52 -16.31
CA ALA A 101 7.88 -2.99 -17.20
C ALA A 101 6.50 -2.57 -16.69
N PHE A 102 6.31 -2.45 -15.38
CA PHE A 102 5.09 -1.96 -14.74
C PHE A 102 5.12 -0.45 -14.50
N LEU A 103 6.19 0.05 -13.88
CA LEU A 103 6.28 1.43 -13.37
C LEU A 103 6.21 2.52 -14.45
N ARG A 104 6.44 2.17 -15.72
CA ARG A 104 6.27 3.10 -16.86
C ARG A 104 4.82 3.32 -17.27
N HIS A 105 3.89 2.46 -16.85
CA HIS A 105 2.49 2.50 -17.27
C HIS A 105 1.60 3.24 -16.30
N TYR A 106 1.91 3.16 -15.00
CA TYR A 106 1.06 3.73 -13.96
C TYR A 106 1.87 4.51 -12.93
N PRO A 107 1.35 5.64 -12.41
CA PRO A 107 1.85 6.22 -11.18
C PRO A 107 1.55 5.24 -10.01
N VAL A 108 2.53 5.04 -9.14
CA VAL A 108 2.43 4.08 -8.03
C VAL A 108 2.74 4.77 -6.71
N LEU A 109 1.88 4.55 -5.71
CA LEU A 109 2.13 4.88 -4.31
C LEU A 109 2.40 3.61 -3.51
N ASN A 110 3.38 3.68 -2.61
CA ASN A 110 3.64 2.67 -1.59
C ASN A 110 3.57 3.29 -0.20
N LEU A 111 3.06 2.52 0.75
CA LEU A 111 3.10 2.84 2.17
C LEU A 111 4.17 1.97 2.83
N HIS A 112 5.04 2.60 3.62
CA HIS A 112 6.09 1.95 4.38
C HIS A 112 6.00 2.35 5.87
N PRO A 113 5.95 1.37 6.80
CA PRO A 113 5.78 1.64 8.23
C PRO A 113 7.08 2.06 8.93
N ALA A 114 7.83 2.98 8.31
CA ALA A 114 8.99 3.64 8.89
C ALA A 114 9.16 5.05 8.34
N LEU A 115 10.03 5.84 8.96
CA LEU A 115 10.45 7.13 8.42
C LEU A 115 11.46 6.95 7.28
N PRO A 116 11.61 7.93 6.38
CA PRO A 116 12.52 7.85 5.24
C PRO A 116 13.95 7.45 5.65
N GLY A 117 14.47 6.41 4.99
CA GLY A 117 15.82 5.88 5.22
C GLY A 117 15.95 4.96 6.45
N MET A 118 14.84 4.65 7.13
CA MET A 118 14.85 3.75 8.28
C MET A 118 14.15 2.42 7.91
N PHE A 119 14.70 1.32 8.40
CA PHE A 119 14.11 -0.02 8.38
C PHE A 119 13.48 -0.43 7.03
N PRO A 120 14.26 -0.49 5.92
CA PRO A 120 13.70 -0.87 4.62
C PRO A 120 13.25 -2.33 4.61
N GLY A 121 12.16 -2.62 3.88
CA GLY A 121 11.66 -3.98 3.73
C GLY A 121 10.47 -4.34 4.63
N MET A 122 10.26 -5.65 4.84
CA MET A 122 9.00 -6.18 5.37
C MET A 122 8.90 -6.20 6.91
N HIS A 123 10.02 -6.03 7.63
CA HIS A 123 10.07 -6.16 9.10
C HIS A 123 10.30 -4.82 9.81
N ALA A 124 9.88 -3.72 9.18
CA ALA A 124 10.18 -2.37 9.66
C ALA A 124 9.62 -2.08 11.06
N ILE A 125 8.46 -2.65 11.40
CA ILE A 125 7.85 -2.41 12.72
C ILE A 125 8.61 -3.18 13.80
N GLU A 126 8.91 -4.46 13.55
CA GLU A 126 9.69 -5.29 14.47
C GLU A 126 11.08 -4.72 14.68
N GLU A 127 11.77 -4.30 13.61
CA GLU A 127 13.10 -3.69 13.67
C GLU A 127 13.08 -2.37 14.46
N ALA A 128 12.04 -1.54 14.25
CA ALA A 128 11.86 -0.29 15.01
C ALA A 128 11.61 -0.57 16.50
N TYR A 129 10.78 -1.56 16.84
CA TYR A 129 10.53 -1.94 18.20
C TYR A 129 11.81 -2.45 18.90
N GLU A 130 12.57 -3.31 18.24
CA GLU A 130 13.85 -3.80 18.77
C GLU A 130 14.87 -2.67 18.93
N ALA A 131 14.98 -1.74 17.96
CA ALA A 131 15.86 -0.59 18.06
C ALA A 131 15.49 0.33 19.23
N PHE A 132 14.20 0.51 19.49
CA PHE A 132 13.71 1.22 20.67
C PHE A 132 14.09 0.51 21.97
N GLN A 133 13.94 -0.82 22.06
CA GLN A 133 14.34 -1.59 23.24
C GLN A 133 15.85 -1.50 23.52
N ARG A 134 16.66 -1.31 22.49
CA ARG A 134 18.12 -1.08 22.62
C ARG A 134 18.49 0.39 22.94
N GLY A 135 17.49 1.28 22.96
CA GLY A 135 17.71 2.72 23.19
C GLY A 135 18.33 3.47 22.01
N GLU A 136 18.25 2.93 20.80
CA GLU A 136 18.82 3.52 19.58
C GLU A 136 17.91 4.58 18.96
N ILE A 137 16.58 4.45 19.18
CA ILE A 137 15.58 5.41 18.70
C ILE A 137 14.57 5.73 19.80
N GLU A 138 13.90 6.88 19.68
CA GLU A 138 12.83 7.32 20.60
C GLU A 138 11.42 7.21 19.96
N HIS A 139 11.34 7.07 18.66
CA HIS A 139 10.11 7.00 17.88
C HIS A 139 10.37 6.34 16.54
N THR A 140 9.33 5.85 15.92
CA THR A 140 9.32 5.43 14.52
C THR A 140 8.40 6.34 13.69
N GLY A 141 7.83 5.85 12.62
CA GLY A 141 6.87 6.57 11.82
C GLY A 141 6.30 5.75 10.68
N VAL A 142 5.57 6.42 9.83
CA VAL A 142 5.01 5.89 8.60
C VAL A 142 5.27 6.89 7.48
N MET A 143 5.57 6.42 6.29
CA MET A 143 5.63 7.26 5.10
C MET A 143 4.80 6.67 3.96
N VAL A 144 4.25 7.54 3.14
CA VAL A 144 3.75 7.20 1.81
C VAL A 144 4.64 7.89 0.79
N HIS A 145 5.12 7.14 -0.17
CA HIS A 145 6.03 7.63 -1.19
C HIS A 145 5.64 7.16 -2.59
N ARG A 146 6.09 7.87 -3.62
CA ARG A 146 6.00 7.42 -5.00
C ARG A 146 7.01 6.33 -5.27
N VAL A 147 6.69 5.45 -6.21
CA VAL A 147 7.58 4.38 -6.66
C VAL A 147 7.96 4.64 -8.13
N PRO A 148 8.96 5.50 -8.40
CA PRO A 148 9.34 5.84 -9.76
C PRO A 148 10.25 4.80 -10.43
N ASP A 149 10.91 3.95 -9.62
CA ASP A 149 11.88 2.95 -10.05
C ASP A 149 11.89 1.74 -9.11
N GLU A 150 12.81 0.82 -9.33
CA GLU A 150 12.92 -0.45 -8.61
C GLU A 150 13.58 -0.34 -7.23
N ALA A 151 13.89 0.86 -6.75
CA ALA A 151 14.48 1.06 -5.43
C ALA A 151 13.44 0.87 -4.31
N VAL A 152 13.81 0.05 -3.32
CA VAL A 152 12.90 -0.30 -2.21
C VAL A 152 12.82 0.87 -1.23
N ASP A 153 11.60 1.33 -0.93
CA ASP A 153 11.26 2.35 0.06
C ASP A 153 12.09 3.66 -0.02
N ALA A 154 12.58 3.99 -1.23
CA ALA A 154 13.51 5.10 -1.47
C ALA A 154 12.94 6.23 -2.37
N GLY A 155 11.72 6.11 -2.85
CA GLY A 155 11.09 7.09 -3.74
C GLY A 155 10.72 8.42 -3.04
N PRO A 156 10.33 9.43 -3.83
CA PRO A 156 9.92 10.74 -3.29
C PRO A 156 8.75 10.64 -2.32
N VAL A 157 8.94 11.15 -1.11
CA VAL A 157 7.94 11.11 -0.04
C VAL A 157 6.80 12.08 -0.35
N VAL A 158 5.57 11.58 -0.32
CA VAL A 158 4.33 12.37 -0.45
C VAL A 158 3.89 12.88 0.92
N ILE A 159 3.83 11.99 1.90
CA ILE A 159 3.48 12.31 3.29
C ILE A 159 4.24 11.40 4.24
N LYS A 160 4.55 11.91 5.43
CA LYS A 160 5.12 11.11 6.52
C LYS A 160 4.56 11.56 7.87
N ARG A 161 4.50 10.65 8.84
CA ARG A 161 4.09 10.96 10.20
C ARG A 161 4.95 10.20 11.20
N LYS A 162 5.37 10.88 12.27
CA LYS A 162 6.03 10.24 13.40
C LYS A 162 5.02 9.46 14.23
N VAL A 163 5.44 8.30 14.72
CA VAL A 163 4.69 7.46 15.64
C VAL A 163 5.52 7.27 16.92
N PRO A 164 5.02 7.69 18.09
CA PRO A 164 5.75 7.49 19.34
C PRO A 164 5.79 5.99 19.71
N ILE A 165 6.89 5.59 20.36
CA ILE A 165 7.00 4.28 21.00
C ILE A 165 7.10 4.56 22.51
N TYR A 166 6.30 3.90 23.30
CA TYR A 166 6.29 4.08 24.77
C TYR A 166 7.01 2.93 25.45
N PRO A 167 7.64 3.17 26.62
CA PRO A 167 8.35 2.12 27.35
C PRO A 167 7.48 0.95 27.81
N SER A 168 6.15 1.16 27.88
CA SER A 168 5.18 0.13 28.23
C SER A 168 4.61 -0.63 27.03
N ASP A 169 4.95 -0.23 25.81
CA ASP A 169 4.40 -0.87 24.60
C ASP A 169 4.89 -2.31 24.47
N THR A 170 3.98 -3.18 24.12
CA THR A 170 4.29 -4.44 23.45
C THR A 170 4.47 -4.18 21.96
N LEU A 171 4.93 -5.17 21.19
CA LEU A 171 4.99 -5.08 19.74
C LEU A 171 3.58 -4.86 19.15
N ASP A 172 2.57 -5.58 19.67
CA ASP A 172 1.18 -5.47 19.22
C ASP A 172 0.61 -4.04 19.44
N ASP A 173 0.94 -3.40 20.59
CA ASP A 173 0.53 -2.01 20.87
C ASP A 173 1.12 -1.02 19.86
N LEU A 174 2.38 -1.24 19.47
CA LEU A 174 3.04 -0.42 18.47
C LEU A 174 2.44 -0.65 17.08
N GLU A 175 2.22 -1.91 16.70
CA GLU A 175 1.57 -2.27 15.43
C GLU A 175 0.19 -1.64 15.29
N GLU A 176 -0.66 -1.75 16.31
CA GLU A 176 -1.99 -1.15 16.30
C GLU A 176 -1.93 0.38 16.11
N ARG A 177 -1.00 1.04 16.79
CA ARG A 177 -0.81 2.49 16.67
C ARG A 177 -0.31 2.88 15.27
N ILE A 178 0.63 2.13 14.71
CA ILE A 178 1.15 2.34 13.36
C ILE A 178 0.02 2.15 12.34
N HIS A 179 -0.76 1.08 12.42
CA HIS A 179 -1.87 0.82 11.51
C HIS A 179 -2.93 1.92 11.55
N GLY A 180 -3.23 2.48 12.73
CA GLY A 180 -4.13 3.62 12.83
C GLY A 180 -3.62 4.86 12.05
N VAL A 181 -2.32 5.13 12.14
CA VAL A 181 -1.68 6.22 11.38
C VAL A 181 -1.63 5.92 9.88
N GLU A 182 -1.34 4.67 9.50
CA GLU A 182 -1.33 4.23 8.09
C GLU A 182 -2.66 4.50 7.41
N HIS A 183 -3.78 4.10 8.03
CA HIS A 183 -5.12 4.28 7.49
C HIS A 183 -5.43 5.75 7.20
N GLU A 184 -5.02 6.65 8.10
CA GLU A 184 -5.25 8.09 7.93
C GLU A 184 -4.38 8.67 6.82
N ILE A 185 -3.05 8.47 6.88
CA ILE A 185 -2.14 9.14 5.96
C ILE A 185 -2.19 8.58 4.55
N TYR A 186 -2.62 7.32 4.38
CA TYR A 186 -2.75 6.75 3.04
C TYR A 186 -3.88 7.43 2.25
N VAL A 187 -5.03 7.64 2.88
CA VAL A 187 -6.14 8.41 2.29
C VAL A 187 -5.69 9.83 1.94
N GLN A 188 -4.95 10.50 2.85
CA GLN A 188 -4.40 11.83 2.61
C GLN A 188 -3.42 11.86 1.43
N ALA A 189 -2.54 10.86 1.33
CA ALA A 189 -1.57 10.76 0.24
C ALA A 189 -2.22 10.53 -1.12
N ILE A 190 -3.24 9.68 -1.18
CA ILE A 190 -4.04 9.44 -2.39
C ILE A 190 -4.70 10.74 -2.86
N ALA A 191 -5.34 11.47 -1.94
CA ALA A 191 -5.97 12.75 -2.26
C ALA A 191 -4.95 13.76 -2.80
N GLN A 192 -3.79 13.88 -2.14
CA GLN A 192 -2.71 14.77 -2.58
C GLN A 192 -2.18 14.38 -3.97
N GLU A 193 -1.98 13.09 -4.23
CA GLU A 193 -1.46 12.61 -5.51
C GLU A 193 -2.45 12.84 -6.66
N LEU A 194 -3.75 12.69 -6.39
CA LEU A 194 -4.80 12.90 -7.37
C LEU A 194 -5.24 14.38 -7.50
N GLY A 195 -4.72 15.29 -6.68
CA GLY A 195 -5.12 16.69 -6.63
C GLY A 195 -6.56 16.89 -6.15
N ILE A 196 -7.01 16.08 -5.19
CA ILE A 196 -8.37 16.09 -4.63
C ILE A 196 -8.34 16.72 -3.24
N GLU A 197 -9.31 17.59 -2.95
CA GLU A 197 -9.55 18.07 -1.59
C GLU A 197 -10.42 17.06 -0.82
N LEU A 198 -9.90 16.60 0.33
CA LEU A 198 -10.64 15.71 1.22
C LEU A 198 -11.88 16.42 1.77
N ARG A 199 -12.99 15.72 1.79
CA ARG A 199 -14.19 16.19 2.49
C ARG A 199 -14.17 15.69 3.94
N LYS A 200 -14.74 16.47 4.85
CA LYS A 200 -15.02 15.96 6.19
C LYS A 200 -16.12 14.89 6.04
N GLY A 201 -15.84 13.70 6.52
CA GLY A 201 -16.88 12.67 6.65
C GLY A 201 -17.97 13.18 7.60
N ASP A 202 -19.19 12.90 7.24
CA ASP A 202 -20.37 13.21 8.09
C ASP A 202 -20.39 12.35 9.37
#